data_93a54bb699faa9fe6baa61b57898134d
#
_entry.id   93a54bb699faa9fe6baa61b57898134d
#
_cell.length_a   1.000
_cell.length_b   1.000
_cell.length_c   1.000
_cell.angle_alpha   90.00
_cell.angle_beta   90.00
_cell.angle_gamma   90.00
#
_symmetry.space_group_name_H-M   'P 1'
#
loop_
_entity.id
_entity.type
_entity.pdbx_description
1 polymer ?
#
loop_
_entity_poly.entity_id
_entity_poly.type
_entity_poly.pdbx_seq_one_letter_code
_entity_poly.pdbx_strand_id
1 'polypeptide(L)'
;MISDNKKNNQIGYFNIIKFSVHYIKTKVKDVDMNNKMSAKKICFVGLFTALNVALSSFGVPVPGGHLYLNDIVICLAALIFDPISAFLIGGVGAFLGDFFFYPTPMFVSLVTHGLQAVAISLISHSGKNPAKLARAIIGLTVGLIIMVTGYSLGRAFIYSTPHYALIKLPFQFAQALTGVIMSLILYYKTPIKNYIGDVQNA
;
A
#
# COMPACT_ATOMS: atom_id res chain seq x y z
N MET A 1 -1.67 5.39 -46.45
CA MET A 1 -1.99 6.39 -45.40
C MET A 1 -2.54 5.80 -44.09
N ILE A 2 -3.42 4.78 -44.10
CA ILE A 2 -3.95 4.15 -42.86
C ILE A 2 -2.96 3.18 -42.22
N SER A 3 -2.10 2.54 -43.02
CA SER A 3 -1.07 1.58 -42.56
C SER A 3 0.06 2.25 -41.76
N ASP A 4 0.47 3.44 -42.12
CA ASP A 4 1.58 4.16 -41.50
C ASP A 4 1.22 4.73 -40.09
N ASN A 5 -0.05 5.11 -39.92
CA ASN A 5 -0.55 5.63 -38.66
C ASN A 5 -0.62 4.53 -37.56
N LYS A 6 -0.93 3.29 -37.96
CA LYS A 6 -0.96 2.13 -37.05
C LYS A 6 0.44 1.72 -36.60
N LYS A 7 1.43 1.84 -37.48
CA LYS A 7 2.86 1.54 -37.17
C LYS A 7 3.47 2.58 -36.24
N ASN A 8 3.16 3.86 -36.46
CA ASN A 8 3.64 4.95 -35.60
C ASN A 8 3.04 4.90 -34.18
N ASN A 9 1.76 4.51 -34.04
CA ASN A 9 1.15 4.31 -32.75
C ASN A 9 1.78 3.12 -32.00
N GLN A 10 2.07 2.00 -32.65
CA GLN A 10 2.74 0.86 -32.02
C GLN A 10 4.16 1.21 -31.53
N ILE A 11 4.91 1.99 -32.29
CA ILE A 11 6.25 2.46 -31.93
C ILE A 11 6.16 3.40 -30.68
N GLY A 12 5.14 4.26 -30.63
CA GLY A 12 4.88 5.13 -29.49
C GLY A 12 4.60 4.35 -28.20
N TYR A 13 3.70 3.36 -28.24
CA TYR A 13 3.41 2.49 -27.09
C TYR A 13 4.63 1.68 -26.65
N PHE A 14 5.40 1.14 -27.60
CA PHE A 14 6.62 0.37 -27.28
C PHE A 14 7.69 1.23 -26.60
N ASN A 15 7.84 2.48 -27.02
CA ASN A 15 8.77 3.43 -26.41
C ASN A 15 8.32 3.86 -25.01
N ILE A 16 7.02 4.05 -24.77
CA ILE A 16 6.46 4.35 -23.46
C ILE A 16 6.66 3.17 -22.50
N ILE A 17 6.39 1.95 -22.95
CA ILE A 17 6.62 0.73 -22.15
C ILE A 17 8.10 0.57 -21.85
N LYS A 18 8.97 0.74 -22.83
CA LYS A 18 10.44 0.64 -22.64
C LYS A 18 10.96 1.71 -21.67
N PHE A 19 10.44 2.93 -21.77
CA PHE A 19 10.77 4.02 -20.83
C PHE A 19 10.27 3.72 -19.41
N SER A 20 9.02 3.25 -19.27
CA SER A 20 8.44 2.86 -17.98
C SER A 20 9.20 1.70 -17.35
N VAL A 21 9.55 0.67 -18.13
CA VAL A 21 10.35 -0.48 -17.64
C VAL A 21 11.76 -0.04 -17.26
N HIS A 22 12.38 0.85 -18.04
CA HIS A 22 13.71 1.38 -17.72
C HIS A 22 13.67 2.27 -16.47
N TYR A 23 12.66 3.11 -16.32
CA TYR A 23 12.43 3.94 -15.14
C TYR A 23 12.20 3.09 -13.88
N ILE A 24 11.37 2.05 -13.98
CA ILE A 24 11.13 1.09 -12.89
C ILE A 24 12.44 0.35 -12.55
N LYS A 25 13.18 -0.12 -13.56
CA LYS A 25 14.44 -0.83 -13.37
C LYS A 25 15.52 0.04 -12.73
N THR A 26 15.59 1.33 -13.11
CA THR A 26 16.51 2.31 -12.50
C THR A 26 16.08 2.62 -11.06
N LYS A 27 14.78 2.81 -10.82
CA LYS A 27 14.23 3.03 -9.47
C LYS A 27 14.40 1.82 -8.55
N VAL A 28 14.24 0.60 -9.08
CA VAL A 28 14.47 -0.65 -8.33
C VAL A 28 15.97 -0.84 -8.04
N LYS A 29 16.85 -0.36 -8.91
CA LYS A 29 18.31 -0.42 -8.70
C LYS A 29 18.79 0.64 -7.71
N ASP A 30 18.11 1.78 -7.62
CA ASP A 30 18.33 2.83 -6.60
C ASP A 30 17.76 2.45 -5.21
N VAL A 31 16.91 1.43 -5.14
CA VAL A 31 16.59 0.73 -3.89
C VAL A 31 17.77 -0.19 -3.59
N ASP A 32 18.80 0.42 -3.03
CA ASP A 32 20.07 -0.22 -2.71
C ASP A 32 19.81 -1.40 -1.76
N MET A 33 19.85 -2.63 -2.31
CA MET A 33 19.72 -3.87 -1.54
C MET A 33 20.90 -4.09 -0.58
N ASN A 34 21.88 -3.18 -0.60
CA ASN A 34 23.03 -3.19 0.29
C ASN A 34 22.83 -2.29 1.53
N ASN A 35 21.67 -1.68 1.67
CA ASN A 35 21.34 -0.88 2.85
C ASN A 35 20.96 -1.85 3.99
N LYS A 36 21.96 -2.28 4.76
CA LYS A 36 21.74 -3.06 5.99
C LYS A 36 20.73 -2.30 6.85
N MET A 37 19.53 -2.85 7.02
CA MET A 37 18.52 -2.23 7.89
C MET A 37 19.14 -2.04 9.28
N SER A 38 19.17 -0.79 9.75
CA SER A 38 19.67 -0.52 11.10
C SER A 38 18.78 -1.25 12.14
N ALA A 39 19.34 -1.64 13.26
CA ALA A 39 18.58 -2.28 14.34
C ALA A 39 17.36 -1.43 14.74
N LYS A 40 17.50 -0.12 14.76
CA LYS A 40 16.42 0.83 15.04
C LYS A 40 15.29 0.72 14.01
N LYS A 41 15.61 0.64 12.73
CA LYS A 41 14.63 0.47 11.64
C LYS A 41 13.88 -0.86 11.77
N ILE A 42 14.60 -1.95 12.06
CA ILE A 42 13.99 -3.28 12.27
C ILE A 42 12.99 -3.23 13.44
N CYS A 43 13.35 -2.59 14.56
CA CYS A 43 12.44 -2.44 15.70
C CYS A 43 11.16 -1.68 15.33
N PHE A 44 11.28 -0.58 14.58
CA PHE A 44 10.09 0.18 14.17
C PHE A 44 9.22 -0.60 13.15
N VAL A 45 9.84 -1.29 12.19
CA VAL A 45 9.11 -2.15 11.26
C VAL A 45 8.36 -3.24 12.02
N GLY A 46 9.03 -3.89 12.98
CA GLY A 46 8.39 -4.88 13.86
C GLY A 46 7.23 -4.31 14.68
N LEU A 47 7.41 -3.13 15.27
CA LEU A 47 6.38 -2.44 16.04
C LEU A 47 5.16 -2.10 15.19
N PHE A 48 5.35 -1.52 14.00
CA PHE A 48 4.25 -1.19 13.10
C PHE A 48 3.57 -2.44 12.53
N THR A 49 4.33 -3.51 12.29
CA THR A 49 3.75 -4.82 11.89
C THR A 49 2.88 -5.38 13.02
N ALA A 50 3.36 -5.36 14.26
CA ALA A 50 2.59 -5.80 15.42
C ALA A 50 1.32 -4.96 15.62
N LEU A 51 1.40 -3.64 15.42
CA LEU A 51 0.25 -2.75 15.48
C LEU A 51 -0.78 -3.06 14.37
N ASN A 52 -0.32 -3.34 13.15
CA ASN A 52 -1.19 -3.78 12.06
C ASN A 52 -1.93 -5.07 12.41
N VAL A 53 -1.21 -6.08 12.92
CA VAL A 53 -1.80 -7.35 13.39
C VAL A 53 -2.81 -7.09 14.51
N ALA A 54 -2.47 -6.27 15.50
CA ALA A 54 -3.36 -5.94 16.61
C ALA A 54 -4.64 -5.26 16.13
N LEU A 55 -4.56 -4.31 15.21
CA LEU A 55 -5.76 -3.64 14.65
C LEU A 55 -6.59 -4.55 13.76
N SER A 56 -6.00 -5.61 13.20
CA SER A 56 -6.75 -6.64 12.46
C SER A 56 -7.63 -7.50 13.38
N SER A 57 -7.37 -7.54 14.69
CA SER A 57 -8.24 -8.24 15.66
C SER A 57 -9.56 -7.51 15.93
N PHE A 58 -9.61 -6.19 15.67
CA PHE A 58 -10.79 -5.35 15.88
C PHE A 58 -11.61 -5.22 14.60
N GLY A 59 -12.27 -6.30 14.19
CA GLY A 59 -13.17 -6.29 13.05
C GLY A 59 -14.58 -5.85 13.45
N VAL A 60 -15.05 -4.72 12.93
CA VAL A 60 -16.43 -4.28 13.10
C VAL A 60 -17.31 -5.01 12.09
N PRO A 61 -18.32 -5.81 12.52
CA PRO A 61 -19.20 -6.51 11.60
C PRO A 61 -19.99 -5.54 10.72
N VAL A 62 -19.98 -5.78 9.42
CA VAL A 62 -20.77 -5.03 8.43
C VAL A 62 -21.30 -6.01 7.38
N PRO A 63 -22.37 -5.63 6.62
CA PRO A 63 -22.83 -6.45 5.53
C PRO A 63 -21.69 -6.85 4.57
N GLY A 64 -21.60 -8.15 4.31
CA GLY A 64 -20.54 -8.72 3.46
C GLY A 64 -19.18 -8.94 4.13
N GLY A 65 -19.05 -8.78 5.46
CA GLY A 65 -17.82 -9.09 6.21
C GLY A 65 -17.54 -8.17 7.39
N HIS A 66 -16.28 -7.81 7.60
CA HIS A 66 -15.83 -6.94 8.69
C HIS A 66 -15.12 -5.70 8.15
N LEU A 67 -15.18 -4.59 8.87
CA LEU A 67 -14.44 -3.37 8.65
C LEU A 67 -13.28 -3.32 9.65
N TYR A 68 -12.07 -3.04 9.16
CA TYR A 68 -10.86 -3.01 9.97
C TYR A 68 -10.23 -1.61 9.98
N LEU A 69 -9.49 -1.30 11.04
CA LEU A 69 -8.78 -0.03 11.18
C LEU A 69 -7.28 -0.13 10.81
N ASN A 70 -6.83 -1.30 10.42
CA ASN A 70 -5.43 -1.56 10.06
C ASN A 70 -4.94 -0.75 8.85
N ASP A 71 -5.83 -0.34 7.94
CA ASP A 71 -5.50 0.54 6.81
C ASP A 71 -4.85 1.86 7.27
N ILE A 72 -5.19 2.37 8.47
CA ILE A 72 -4.57 3.56 9.03
C ILE A 72 -3.07 3.35 9.22
N VAL A 73 -2.70 2.20 9.79
CA VAL A 73 -1.30 1.85 10.05
C VAL A 73 -0.56 1.57 8.75
N ILE A 74 -1.18 0.86 7.81
CA ILE A 74 -0.60 0.53 6.51
C ILE A 74 -0.30 1.80 5.71
N CYS A 75 -1.27 2.70 5.59
CA CYS A 75 -1.12 3.97 4.90
C CYS A 75 -0.08 4.88 5.57
N LEU A 76 -0.11 4.98 6.90
CA LEU A 76 0.85 5.76 7.67
C LEU A 76 2.28 5.21 7.52
N ALA A 77 2.45 3.90 7.66
CA ALA A 77 3.75 3.26 7.48
C ALA A 77 4.31 3.47 6.07
N ALA A 78 3.46 3.38 5.04
CA ALA A 78 3.86 3.61 3.66
C ALA A 78 4.26 5.07 3.37
N LEU A 79 3.75 6.05 4.13
CA LEU A 79 4.20 7.44 4.06
C LEU A 79 5.55 7.67 4.77
N ILE A 80 5.90 6.81 5.74
CA ILE A 80 7.08 6.95 6.58
C ILE A 80 8.24 6.10 6.06
N PHE A 81 7.99 4.84 5.72
CA PHE A 81 9.04 3.86 5.41
C PHE A 81 9.24 3.67 3.91
N ASP A 82 10.42 3.16 3.54
CA ASP A 82 10.75 2.71 2.21
C ASP A 82 9.84 1.55 1.74
N PRO A 83 9.79 1.27 0.42
CA PRO A 83 8.84 0.30 -0.13
C PRO A 83 8.95 -1.11 0.43
N ILE A 84 10.18 -1.58 0.78
CA ILE A 84 10.40 -2.91 1.35
C ILE A 84 9.84 -2.97 2.77
N SER A 85 10.17 -2.00 3.60
CA SER A 85 9.64 -1.88 4.96
C SER A 85 8.11 -1.71 4.97
N ALA A 86 7.59 -0.90 4.04
CA ALA A 86 6.15 -0.71 3.87
C ALA A 86 5.44 -2.01 3.46
N PHE A 87 6.05 -2.83 2.58
CA PHE A 87 5.54 -4.16 2.22
C PHE A 87 5.48 -5.09 3.43
N LEU A 88 6.53 -5.13 4.25
CA LEU A 88 6.57 -5.96 5.45
C LEU A 88 5.48 -5.55 6.43
N ILE A 89 5.33 -4.27 6.68
CA ILE A 89 4.30 -3.77 7.60
C ILE A 89 2.89 -4.00 7.03
N GLY A 90 2.64 -3.60 5.79
CA GLY A 90 1.32 -3.67 5.15
C GLY A 90 0.95 -5.09 4.74
N GLY A 91 1.77 -5.72 3.92
CA GLY A 91 1.49 -7.04 3.34
C GLY A 91 1.63 -8.16 4.37
N VAL A 92 2.83 -8.31 4.97
CA VAL A 92 3.06 -9.39 5.94
C VAL A 92 2.26 -9.16 7.22
N GLY A 93 2.12 -7.91 7.68
CA GLY A 93 1.29 -7.59 8.83
C GLY A 93 -0.18 -7.94 8.62
N ALA A 94 -0.76 -7.59 7.47
CA ALA A 94 -2.13 -7.95 7.14
C ALA A 94 -2.32 -9.48 6.96
N PHE A 95 -1.34 -10.15 6.33
CA PHE A 95 -1.34 -11.61 6.23
C PHE A 95 -1.38 -12.28 7.62
N LEU A 96 -0.52 -11.86 8.53
CA LEU A 96 -0.48 -12.40 9.89
C LEU A 96 -1.76 -12.06 10.67
N GLY A 97 -2.29 -10.84 10.50
CA GLY A 97 -3.56 -10.46 11.11
C GLY A 97 -4.70 -11.36 10.68
N ASP A 98 -4.83 -11.58 9.36
CA ASP A 98 -5.83 -12.50 8.83
C ASP A 98 -5.56 -13.96 9.23
N PHE A 99 -4.31 -14.40 9.21
CA PHE A 99 -3.95 -15.75 9.62
C PHE A 99 -4.42 -16.07 11.04
N PHE A 100 -4.32 -15.14 11.97
CA PHE A 100 -4.73 -15.34 13.35
C PHE A 100 -6.23 -15.13 13.60
N PHE A 101 -6.86 -14.17 12.91
CA PHE A 101 -8.22 -13.74 13.25
C PHE A 101 -9.26 -14.07 12.19
N TYR A 102 -8.89 -14.11 10.91
CA TYR A 102 -9.79 -14.40 9.80
C TYR A 102 -9.05 -15.00 8.59
N PRO A 103 -8.68 -16.29 8.62
CA PRO A 103 -7.72 -16.88 7.69
C PRO A 103 -8.12 -16.86 6.20
N THR A 104 -9.42 -16.76 5.90
CA THR A 104 -9.94 -16.92 4.54
C THR A 104 -9.28 -15.98 3.51
N PRO A 105 -9.13 -14.64 3.73
CA PRO A 105 -8.52 -13.73 2.76
C PRO A 105 -7.00 -13.56 2.90
N MET A 106 -6.30 -14.28 3.79
CA MET A 106 -4.92 -13.99 4.18
C MET A 106 -3.94 -13.77 3.00
N PHE A 107 -4.04 -14.56 1.92
CA PHE A 107 -3.19 -14.39 0.75
C PHE A 107 -3.62 -13.18 -0.11
N VAL A 108 -4.91 -12.89 -0.17
CA VAL A 108 -5.43 -11.68 -0.82
C VAL A 108 -4.96 -10.46 -0.07
N SER A 109 -4.96 -10.50 1.26
CA SER A 109 -4.47 -9.42 2.13
C SER A 109 -2.98 -9.18 1.96
N LEU A 110 -2.17 -10.26 1.90
CA LEU A 110 -0.74 -10.17 1.62
C LEU A 110 -0.46 -9.38 0.33
N VAL A 111 -1.12 -9.78 -0.75
CA VAL A 111 -0.89 -9.18 -2.08
C VAL A 111 -1.47 -7.77 -2.13
N THR A 112 -2.70 -7.60 -1.71
CA THR A 112 -3.43 -6.33 -1.84
C THR A 112 -2.81 -5.23 -0.96
N HIS A 113 -2.63 -5.48 0.33
CA HIS A 113 -2.02 -4.51 1.24
C HIS A 113 -0.51 -4.36 1.01
N GLY A 114 0.16 -5.41 0.54
CA GLY A 114 1.56 -5.33 0.12
C GLY A 114 1.72 -4.39 -1.07
N LEU A 115 0.94 -4.56 -2.14
CA LEU A 115 0.96 -3.68 -3.31
C LEU A 115 0.50 -2.26 -2.97
N GLN A 116 -0.54 -2.11 -2.14
CA GLN A 116 -1.00 -0.82 -1.64
C GLN A 116 0.14 -0.06 -0.96
N ALA A 117 0.79 -0.68 0.03
CA ALA A 117 1.86 -0.06 0.79
C ALA A 117 3.08 0.30 -0.08
N VAL A 118 3.49 -0.60 -0.97
CA VAL A 118 4.59 -0.35 -1.92
C VAL A 118 4.26 0.81 -2.84
N ALA A 119 3.07 0.84 -3.43
CA ALA A 119 2.67 1.91 -4.36
C ALA A 119 2.62 3.27 -3.66
N ILE A 120 2.04 3.35 -2.46
CA ILE A 120 2.01 4.58 -1.66
C ILE A 120 3.45 5.04 -1.37
N SER A 121 4.32 4.14 -0.90
CA SER A 121 5.70 4.48 -0.55
C SER A 121 6.50 4.96 -1.77
N LEU A 122 6.43 4.25 -2.90
CA LEU A 122 7.13 4.64 -4.13
C LEU A 122 6.70 6.03 -4.64
N ILE A 123 5.41 6.33 -4.62
CA ILE A 123 4.88 7.61 -5.09
C ILE A 123 5.24 8.73 -4.11
N SER A 124 5.07 8.50 -2.82
CA SER A 124 5.32 9.49 -1.78
C SER A 124 6.80 9.88 -1.69
N HIS A 125 7.72 8.92 -1.85
CA HIS A 125 9.17 9.12 -1.77
C HIS A 125 9.84 9.36 -3.14
N SER A 126 9.09 9.60 -4.21
CA SER A 126 9.62 9.79 -5.57
C SER A 126 10.42 11.10 -5.80
N GLY A 127 10.97 11.72 -4.77
CA GLY A 127 11.80 12.93 -4.86
C GLY A 127 12.81 13.04 -3.73
N LYS A 128 13.74 14.02 -3.86
CA LYS A 128 14.82 14.28 -2.89
C LYS A 128 14.35 14.81 -1.52
N ASN A 129 13.08 15.09 -1.33
CA ASN A 129 12.51 15.65 -0.10
C ASN A 129 11.49 14.68 0.51
N PRO A 130 11.25 14.76 1.85
CA PRO A 130 10.16 14.02 2.48
C PRO A 130 8.84 14.26 1.74
N ALA A 131 7.92 13.32 1.84
CA ALA A 131 6.68 13.30 1.06
C ALA A 131 5.97 14.66 1.09
N LYS A 132 6.01 15.39 -0.05
CA LYS A 132 5.18 16.59 -0.20
C LYS A 132 3.72 16.18 -0.17
N LEU A 133 2.87 17.03 0.41
CA LEU A 133 1.43 16.75 0.58
C LEU A 133 0.76 16.25 -0.71
N ALA A 134 1.03 16.89 -1.85
CA ALA A 134 0.46 16.47 -3.13
C ALA A 134 0.85 15.03 -3.52
N ARG A 135 2.12 14.63 -3.33
CA ARG A 135 2.57 13.26 -3.62
C ARG A 135 1.99 12.24 -2.65
N ALA A 136 1.88 12.61 -1.37
CA ALA A 136 1.24 11.76 -0.37
C ALA A 136 -0.24 11.51 -0.74
N ILE A 137 -0.98 12.56 -1.12
CA ILE A 137 -2.37 12.43 -1.56
C ILE A 137 -2.48 11.53 -2.79
N ILE A 138 -1.63 11.74 -3.82
CA ILE A 138 -1.63 10.90 -5.02
C ILE A 138 -1.31 9.45 -4.66
N GLY A 139 -0.26 9.21 -3.87
CA GLY A 139 0.12 7.87 -3.42
C GLY A 139 -1.00 7.16 -2.66
N LEU A 140 -1.61 7.85 -1.70
CA LEU A 140 -2.71 7.31 -0.91
C LEU A 140 -3.97 7.05 -1.76
N THR A 141 -4.26 7.90 -2.75
CA THR A 141 -5.38 7.68 -3.68
C THR A 141 -5.14 6.43 -4.54
N VAL A 142 -3.93 6.26 -5.06
CA VAL A 142 -3.55 5.03 -5.79
C VAL A 142 -3.63 3.81 -4.87
N GLY A 143 -3.15 3.92 -3.64
CA GLY A 143 -3.25 2.86 -2.64
C GLY A 143 -4.70 2.48 -2.31
N LEU A 144 -5.59 3.47 -2.17
CA LEU A 144 -7.03 3.26 -1.97
C LEU A 144 -7.63 2.46 -3.15
N ILE A 145 -7.31 2.84 -4.39
CA ILE A 145 -7.79 2.13 -5.58
C ILE A 145 -7.29 0.67 -5.58
N ILE A 146 -6.01 0.44 -5.28
CA ILE A 146 -5.43 -0.91 -5.20
C ILE A 146 -6.16 -1.74 -4.14
N MET A 147 -6.36 -1.18 -2.95
CA MET A 147 -7.03 -1.86 -1.85
C MET A 147 -8.47 -2.23 -2.20
N VAL A 148 -9.27 -1.27 -2.67
CA VAL A 148 -10.68 -1.50 -3.01
C VAL A 148 -10.81 -2.51 -4.15
N THR A 149 -10.00 -2.37 -5.20
CA THR A 149 -10.04 -3.28 -6.35
C THR A 149 -9.55 -4.68 -5.97
N GLY A 150 -8.41 -4.79 -5.28
CA GLY A 150 -7.81 -6.07 -4.90
C GLY A 150 -8.74 -6.91 -4.03
N TYR A 151 -9.32 -6.32 -2.99
CA TYR A 151 -10.27 -7.05 -2.15
C TYR A 151 -11.60 -7.34 -2.83
N SER A 152 -12.08 -6.45 -3.72
CA SER A 152 -13.30 -6.71 -4.48
C SER A 152 -13.11 -7.90 -5.42
N LEU A 153 -11.99 -7.96 -6.14
CA LEU A 153 -11.64 -9.10 -7.00
C LEU A 153 -11.39 -10.37 -6.18
N GLY A 154 -10.61 -10.27 -5.10
CA GLY A 154 -10.34 -11.40 -4.21
C GLY A 154 -11.63 -11.99 -3.63
N ARG A 155 -12.54 -11.14 -3.18
CA ARG A 155 -13.85 -11.55 -2.66
C ARG A 155 -14.73 -12.18 -3.74
N ALA A 156 -14.75 -11.59 -4.93
CA ALA A 156 -15.60 -12.08 -6.01
C ALA A 156 -15.16 -13.45 -6.55
N PHE A 157 -13.84 -13.72 -6.61
CA PHE A 157 -13.31 -14.87 -7.37
C PHE A 157 -12.48 -15.85 -6.55
N ILE A 158 -11.99 -15.47 -5.36
CA ILE A 158 -11.07 -16.33 -4.59
C ILE A 158 -11.75 -16.89 -3.35
N TYR A 159 -12.34 -16.06 -2.48
CA TYR A 159 -12.77 -16.52 -1.16
C TYR A 159 -14.27 -16.29 -0.84
N SER A 160 -15.04 -15.69 -1.77
CA SER A 160 -16.48 -15.48 -1.59
C SER A 160 -17.19 -15.45 -2.95
N THR A 161 -18.16 -14.57 -3.15
CA THR A 161 -18.93 -14.46 -4.40
C THR A 161 -19.03 -13.02 -4.89
N PRO A 162 -19.29 -12.77 -6.21
CA PRO A 162 -19.50 -11.44 -6.74
C PRO A 162 -20.61 -10.65 -6.03
N HIS A 163 -21.66 -11.32 -5.60
CA HIS A 163 -22.76 -10.70 -4.85
C HIS A 163 -22.29 -10.10 -3.53
N TYR A 164 -21.53 -10.86 -2.74
CA TYR A 164 -20.95 -10.37 -1.49
C TYR A 164 -19.88 -9.30 -1.70
N ALA A 165 -19.14 -9.34 -2.83
CA ALA A 165 -18.21 -8.29 -3.18
C ALA A 165 -18.93 -6.94 -3.39
N LEU A 166 -20.07 -6.92 -4.08
CA LEU A 166 -20.87 -5.73 -4.28
C LEU A 166 -21.47 -5.19 -2.98
N ILE A 167 -22.01 -6.06 -2.12
CA ILE A 167 -22.56 -5.65 -0.83
C ILE A 167 -21.47 -4.99 0.06
N LYS A 168 -20.28 -5.55 0.06
CA LYS A 168 -19.15 -5.05 0.86
C LYS A 168 -18.53 -3.76 0.30
N LEU A 169 -18.66 -3.48 -0.99
CA LEU A 169 -17.95 -2.41 -1.69
C LEU A 169 -18.06 -1.03 -1.00
N PRO A 170 -19.24 -0.52 -0.59
CA PRO A 170 -19.34 0.78 0.07
C PRO A 170 -18.60 0.81 1.41
N PHE A 171 -18.67 -0.26 2.19
CA PHE A 171 -17.96 -0.37 3.46
C PHE A 171 -16.45 -0.47 3.28
N GLN A 172 -16.00 -1.16 2.25
CA GLN A 172 -14.59 -1.28 1.89
C GLN A 172 -14.01 0.06 1.43
N PHE A 173 -14.79 0.82 0.65
CA PHE A 173 -14.40 2.18 0.27
C PHE A 173 -14.32 3.10 1.49
N ALA A 174 -15.29 3.05 2.40
CA ALA A 174 -15.28 3.81 3.65
C ALA A 174 -14.06 3.46 4.52
N GLN A 175 -13.71 2.17 4.62
CA GLN A 175 -12.52 1.70 5.33
C GLN A 175 -11.24 2.30 4.72
N ALA A 176 -11.05 2.18 3.42
CA ALA A 176 -9.89 2.70 2.73
C ALA A 176 -9.79 4.24 2.85
N LEU A 177 -10.92 4.95 2.72
CA LEU A 177 -10.97 6.40 2.90
C LEU A 177 -10.59 6.82 4.32
N THR A 178 -11.06 6.09 5.34
CA THR A 178 -10.67 6.32 6.74
C THR A 178 -9.16 6.15 6.90
N GLY A 179 -8.57 5.10 6.31
CA GLY A 179 -7.12 4.89 6.29
C GLY A 179 -6.37 6.07 5.68
N VAL A 180 -6.83 6.60 4.54
CA VAL A 180 -6.25 7.77 3.87
C VAL A 180 -6.33 9.02 4.74
N ILE A 181 -7.50 9.36 5.25
CA ILE A 181 -7.71 10.60 6.04
C ILE A 181 -6.90 10.55 7.33
N MET A 182 -7.01 9.46 8.09
CA MET A 182 -6.34 9.34 9.38
C MET A 182 -4.82 9.29 9.23
N SER A 183 -4.29 8.60 8.22
CA SER A 183 -2.85 8.59 7.96
C SER A 183 -2.30 9.96 7.57
N LEU A 184 -3.04 10.77 6.80
CA LEU A 184 -2.67 12.16 6.49
C LEU A 184 -2.64 13.02 7.76
N ILE A 185 -3.67 12.93 8.60
CA ILE A 185 -3.72 13.66 9.86
C ILE A 185 -2.53 13.27 10.75
N LEU A 186 -2.28 11.97 10.94
CA LEU A 186 -1.19 11.49 11.75
C LEU A 186 0.17 11.91 11.19
N TYR A 187 0.38 11.83 9.88
CA TYR A 187 1.66 12.17 9.26
C TYR A 187 1.98 13.67 9.30
N TYR A 188 0.98 14.54 9.05
CA TYR A 188 1.21 15.99 8.93
C TYR A 188 0.91 16.81 10.19
N LYS A 189 0.02 16.33 11.06
CA LYS A 189 -0.40 17.06 12.27
C LYS A 189 0.30 16.59 13.55
N THR A 190 0.96 15.42 13.52
CA THR A 190 1.70 14.92 14.68
C THR A 190 3.20 14.97 14.43
N PRO A 191 4.04 15.00 15.48
CA PRO A 191 5.49 14.99 15.34
C PRO A 191 6.07 13.61 14.96
N ILE A 192 5.24 12.63 14.62
CA ILE A 192 5.65 11.24 14.37
C ILE A 192 6.75 11.12 13.32
N LYS A 193 6.68 11.95 12.27
CA LYS A 193 7.71 12.00 11.22
C LYS A 193 9.08 12.45 11.73
N ASN A 194 9.14 13.29 12.77
CA ASN A 194 10.39 13.79 13.33
C ASN A 194 11.08 12.68 14.13
N TYR A 195 10.31 11.89 14.90
CA TYR A 195 10.85 10.78 15.68
C TYR A 195 11.33 9.61 14.79
N ILE A 196 10.72 9.42 13.62
CA ILE A 196 11.04 8.31 12.72
C ILE A 196 11.95 8.75 11.57
N GLY A 197 11.99 10.05 11.23
CA GLY A 197 12.86 10.60 10.19
C GLY A 197 14.35 10.29 10.41
N ASP A 198 14.80 10.27 11.66
CA ASP A 198 16.14 9.84 12.04
C ASP A 198 16.41 8.34 11.82
N VAL A 199 15.35 7.55 11.62
CA VAL A 199 15.43 6.09 11.39
C VAL A 199 15.70 5.76 9.93
N GLN A 200 15.32 6.65 9.01
CA GLN A 200 15.58 6.45 7.57
C GLN A 200 17.03 6.80 7.19
N ASN A 201 17.68 7.65 7.99
CA ASN A 201 19.03 8.15 7.75
C ASN A 201 20.09 7.38 8.59
N ALA A 202 19.69 6.46 9.43
CA ALA A 202 20.54 5.61 10.26
C ALA A 202 20.74 4.22 9.63
#